data_ae35baf9f8fb2878b8f7d6971f4c0351
#
_entry.id   ae35baf9f8fb2878b8f7d6971f4c0351
#
_cell.length_a   1.000
_cell.length_b   1.000
_cell.length_c   1.000
_cell.angle_alpha   90.00
_cell.angle_beta   90.00
_cell.angle_gamma   90.00
#
_symmetry.space_group_name_H-M   'P 1'
#
loop_
_entity.id
_entity.type
_entity.pdbx_description
1 polymer ?
#
loop_
_entity_poly.entity_id
_entity_poly.type
_entity_poly.pdbx_seq_one_letter_code
_entity_poly.pdbx_strand_id
1 'polypeptide(L)'
;RDCLLSRGLGDVYKRQLYANIKDRFGLEDWTHRFSLAQIQMEDLSNRRDEIQKELKQNQRPSVDVVHGYRKFSEDVNEFHDQVKDMKEMLVGASSDESRAKKQLTKLQLILNEVRLNTVTRHLPSISSQFSADLKEGERLIQRVRVVLDHSPLDVQTLNADLQDAIDFVYKLYNNANNLVGVAVMVENAIVFGNRFRSTHAQMDSDLTRAELCFQNGEYTRALKIAIQAIENMHPGIYEKLVAQKDPAVMNQVQ
;
A
#
# COMPACT_ATOMS: atom_id res chain seq x y z
N ARG A 1 37.48 -0.07 -31.69
CA ARG A 1 37.98 0.57 -30.42
C ARG A 1 36.86 0.90 -29.42
N ASP A 2 35.62 1.10 -29.86
CA ASP A 2 34.49 1.50 -29.01
C ASP A 2 33.88 0.35 -28.16
N CYS A 3 34.14 -0.90 -28.53
CA CYS A 3 33.58 -2.07 -27.84
C CYS A 3 34.23 -2.37 -26.47
N LEU A 4 35.47 -1.95 -26.24
CA LEU A 4 36.19 -2.19 -24.97
C LEU A 4 35.82 -1.17 -23.90
N LEU A 5 35.55 0.08 -24.27
CA LEU A 5 35.10 1.14 -23.35
C LEU A 5 33.67 0.87 -22.88
N SER A 6 32.80 0.38 -23.75
CA SER A 6 31.41 0.06 -23.39
C SER A 6 31.31 -1.14 -22.43
N ARG A 7 32.20 -2.14 -22.58
CA ARG A 7 32.29 -3.27 -21.64
C ARG A 7 32.77 -2.83 -20.25
N GLY A 8 33.79 -1.97 -20.18
CA GLY A 8 34.32 -1.47 -18.90
C GLY A 8 33.31 -0.61 -18.14
N LEU A 9 32.57 0.27 -18.83
CA LEU A 9 31.50 1.09 -18.22
C LEU A 9 30.33 0.21 -17.74
N GLY A 10 29.97 -0.81 -18.51
CA GLY A 10 28.93 -1.76 -18.13
C GLY A 10 29.31 -2.56 -16.87
N ASP A 11 30.56 -2.96 -16.72
CA ASP A 11 31.03 -3.70 -15.55
C ASP A 11 31.13 -2.82 -14.29
N VAL A 12 31.55 -1.55 -14.44
CA VAL A 12 31.56 -0.58 -13.32
C VAL A 12 30.12 -0.30 -12.87
N TYR A 13 29.20 -0.05 -13.79
CA TYR A 13 27.78 0.18 -13.49
C TYR A 13 27.14 -1.04 -12.80
N LYS A 14 27.42 -2.26 -13.30
CA LYS A 14 26.94 -3.50 -12.68
C LYS A 14 27.49 -3.71 -11.27
N ARG A 15 28.77 -3.42 -11.04
CA ARG A 15 29.40 -3.51 -9.70
C ARG A 15 28.78 -2.51 -8.74
N GLN A 16 28.53 -1.28 -9.19
CA GLN A 16 27.94 -0.25 -8.35
C GLN A 16 26.47 -0.54 -8.03
N LEU A 17 25.71 -1.04 -9.01
CA LEU A 17 24.33 -1.50 -8.82
C LEU A 17 24.29 -2.69 -7.83
N TYR A 18 25.23 -3.63 -7.98
CA TYR A 18 25.35 -4.77 -7.07
C TYR A 18 25.69 -4.34 -5.63
N ALA A 19 26.64 -3.42 -5.45
CA ALA A 19 26.98 -2.88 -4.14
C ALA A 19 25.77 -2.22 -3.47
N ASN A 20 25.06 -1.39 -4.22
CA ASN A 20 23.85 -0.70 -3.72
C ASN A 20 22.73 -1.70 -3.33
N ILE A 21 22.53 -2.76 -4.11
CA ILE A 21 21.54 -3.79 -3.81
C ILE A 21 21.96 -4.61 -2.59
N LYS A 22 23.26 -4.96 -2.49
CA LYS A 22 23.82 -5.69 -1.37
C LYS A 22 23.59 -4.97 -0.05
N ASP A 23 23.95 -3.69 0.02
CA ASP A 23 23.81 -2.88 1.22
C ASP A 23 22.33 -2.64 1.57
N ARG A 24 21.48 -2.49 0.54
CA ARG A 24 20.07 -2.18 0.70
C ARG A 24 19.24 -3.34 1.25
N PHE A 25 19.56 -4.58 0.86
CA PHE A 25 18.79 -5.78 1.23
C PHE A 25 19.50 -6.72 2.20
N GLY A 26 20.63 -6.29 2.81
CA GLY A 26 21.34 -7.08 3.82
C GLY A 26 21.89 -8.39 3.31
N LEU A 27 22.40 -8.39 2.08
CA LEU A 27 22.82 -9.60 1.36
C LEU A 27 24.19 -10.13 1.80
N GLU A 28 24.53 -10.15 3.08
CA GLU A 28 25.78 -10.78 3.53
C GLU A 28 25.81 -12.28 3.20
N ASP A 29 24.71 -12.99 3.46
CA ASP A 29 24.50 -14.37 3.00
C ASP A 29 24.57 -14.50 1.48
N TRP A 30 24.11 -13.49 0.76
CA TRP A 30 24.11 -13.48 -0.70
C TRP A 30 25.49 -13.26 -1.28
N THR A 31 26.41 -12.57 -0.59
CA THR A 31 27.80 -12.46 -1.03
C THR A 31 28.44 -13.84 -1.11
N HIS A 32 28.17 -14.68 -0.12
CA HIS A 32 28.63 -16.06 -0.11
C HIS A 32 27.99 -16.87 -1.26
N ARG A 33 26.68 -16.76 -1.46
CA ARG A 33 25.96 -17.44 -2.56
C ARG A 33 26.46 -16.99 -3.93
N PHE A 34 26.70 -15.69 -4.13
CA PHE A 34 27.26 -15.18 -5.38
C PHE A 34 28.68 -15.61 -5.61
N SER A 35 29.51 -15.65 -4.57
CA SER A 35 30.89 -16.19 -4.67
C SER A 35 30.89 -17.66 -5.04
N LEU A 36 30.00 -18.45 -4.43
CA LEU A 36 29.84 -19.87 -4.78
C LEU A 36 29.35 -20.02 -6.23
N ALA A 37 28.35 -19.24 -6.66
CA ALA A 37 27.86 -19.26 -8.03
C ALA A 37 28.96 -18.88 -9.04
N GLN A 38 29.83 -17.93 -8.70
CA GLN A 38 30.96 -17.55 -9.56
C GLN A 38 31.99 -18.70 -9.67
N ILE A 39 32.30 -19.37 -8.56
CA ILE A 39 33.20 -20.54 -8.55
C ILE A 39 32.59 -21.68 -9.37
N GLN A 40 31.30 -21.96 -9.20
CA GLN A 40 30.58 -22.98 -9.98
C GLN A 40 30.58 -22.66 -11.47
N MET A 41 30.38 -21.38 -11.84
CA MET A 41 30.44 -20.94 -13.23
C MET A 41 31.82 -21.13 -13.86
N GLU A 42 32.90 -20.86 -13.10
CA GLU A 42 34.29 -21.13 -13.56
C GLU A 42 34.53 -22.63 -13.73
N ASP A 43 34.11 -23.47 -12.78
CA ASP A 43 34.22 -24.92 -12.88
C ASP A 43 33.47 -25.48 -14.09
N LEU A 44 32.21 -25.06 -14.28
CA LEU A 44 31.41 -25.45 -15.45
C LEU A 44 32.06 -25.00 -16.76
N SER A 45 32.67 -23.81 -16.79
CA SER A 45 33.38 -23.30 -17.97
C SER A 45 34.61 -24.15 -18.30
N ASN A 46 35.40 -24.53 -17.30
CA ASN A 46 36.58 -25.40 -17.48
C ASN A 46 36.19 -26.80 -17.97
N ARG A 47 35.18 -27.39 -17.36
CA ARG A 47 34.65 -28.71 -17.78
C ARG A 47 34.08 -28.67 -19.21
N ARG A 48 33.39 -27.57 -19.60
CA ARG A 48 32.98 -27.40 -20.98
C ARG A 48 34.16 -27.41 -21.96
N ASP A 49 35.23 -26.70 -21.62
CA ASP A 49 36.39 -26.58 -22.48
C ASP A 49 37.15 -27.91 -22.59
N GLU A 50 37.20 -28.72 -21.51
CA GLU A 50 37.73 -30.08 -21.51
C GLU A 50 36.93 -31.01 -22.42
N ILE A 51 35.62 -31.08 -22.24
CA ILE A 51 34.73 -31.87 -23.10
C ILE A 51 34.87 -31.48 -24.56
N GLN A 52 34.99 -30.18 -24.84
CA GLN A 52 35.15 -29.66 -26.21
C GLN A 52 36.49 -30.07 -26.81
N LYS A 53 37.57 -30.12 -26.03
CA LYS A 53 38.87 -30.63 -26.48
C LYS A 53 38.82 -32.12 -26.80
N GLU A 54 38.22 -32.92 -25.93
CA GLU A 54 38.08 -34.36 -26.15
C GLU A 54 37.25 -34.70 -27.40
N LEU A 55 36.14 -33.95 -27.61
CA LEU A 55 35.32 -34.13 -28.82
C LEU A 55 36.04 -33.74 -30.10
N LYS A 56 36.98 -32.78 -30.06
CA LYS A 56 37.78 -32.40 -31.23
C LYS A 56 38.91 -33.37 -31.53
N GLN A 57 39.45 -34.05 -30.52
CA GLN A 57 40.56 -34.96 -30.68
C GLN A 57 40.14 -36.38 -31.09
N ASN A 58 38.94 -36.80 -30.72
CA ASN A 58 38.45 -38.14 -30.98
C ASN A 58 37.38 -38.13 -32.09
N GLN A 59 37.58 -38.88 -33.15
CA GLN A 59 36.61 -39.04 -34.24
C GLN A 59 35.32 -39.76 -33.83
N ARG A 60 35.34 -40.48 -32.71
CA ARG A 60 34.15 -41.07 -32.08
C ARG A 60 34.22 -40.81 -30.57
N PRO A 61 33.17 -40.18 -29.98
CA PRO A 61 33.12 -39.94 -28.55
C PRO A 61 33.11 -41.30 -27.81
N SER A 62 33.94 -41.45 -26.78
CA SER A 62 33.90 -42.61 -25.89
C SER A 62 32.62 -42.57 -25.04
N VAL A 63 32.20 -43.71 -24.47
CA VAL A 63 31.03 -43.78 -23.58
C VAL A 63 31.22 -42.86 -22.38
N ASP A 64 32.46 -42.68 -21.91
CA ASP A 64 32.80 -41.83 -20.79
C ASP A 64 32.57 -40.33 -21.11
N VAL A 65 32.90 -39.89 -22.33
CA VAL A 65 32.65 -38.51 -22.79
C VAL A 65 31.16 -38.24 -22.90
N VAL A 66 30.36 -39.20 -23.36
CA VAL A 66 28.90 -39.07 -23.42
C VAL A 66 28.30 -38.98 -22.03
N HIS A 67 28.80 -39.80 -21.09
CA HIS A 67 28.33 -39.76 -19.71
C HIS A 67 28.75 -38.44 -19.02
N GLY A 68 29.98 -37.99 -19.23
CA GLY A 68 30.47 -36.68 -18.76
C GLY A 68 29.67 -35.51 -19.29
N TYR A 69 29.30 -35.54 -20.57
CA TYR A 69 28.41 -34.51 -21.17
C TYR A 69 27.02 -34.50 -20.54
N ARG A 70 26.44 -35.67 -20.30
CA ARG A 70 25.09 -35.75 -19.66
C ARG A 70 25.12 -35.13 -18.26
N LYS A 71 26.12 -35.55 -17.45
CA LYS A 71 26.29 -34.98 -16.10
C LYS A 71 26.54 -33.47 -16.14
N PHE A 72 27.39 -33.01 -17.06
CA PHE A 72 27.62 -31.58 -17.27
C PHE A 72 26.32 -30.81 -17.61
N SER A 73 25.49 -31.40 -18.49
CA SER A 73 24.20 -30.78 -18.85
C SER A 73 23.24 -30.70 -17.66
N GLU A 74 23.22 -31.71 -16.80
CA GLU A 74 22.41 -31.71 -15.57
C GLU A 74 22.92 -30.64 -14.60
N ASP A 75 24.24 -30.54 -14.36
CA ASP A 75 24.86 -29.54 -13.50
C ASP A 75 24.62 -28.10 -14.02
N VAL A 76 24.66 -27.89 -15.34
CA VAL A 76 24.35 -26.58 -15.96
C VAL A 76 22.88 -26.19 -15.75
N ASN A 77 21.94 -27.13 -15.88
CA ASN A 77 20.54 -26.87 -15.66
C ASN A 77 20.25 -26.52 -14.19
N GLU A 78 20.84 -27.26 -13.25
CA GLU A 78 20.71 -26.98 -11.82
C GLU A 78 21.26 -25.58 -11.47
N PHE A 79 22.44 -25.24 -11.99
CA PHE A 79 23.04 -23.92 -11.83
C PHE A 79 22.17 -22.80 -12.43
N HIS A 80 21.61 -23.03 -13.60
CA HIS A 80 20.68 -22.08 -14.23
C HIS A 80 19.46 -21.80 -13.35
N ASP A 81 18.86 -22.85 -12.79
CA ASP A 81 17.67 -22.70 -11.94
C ASP A 81 18.02 -21.96 -10.64
N GLN A 82 19.17 -22.25 -10.01
CA GLN A 82 19.66 -21.52 -8.84
C GLN A 82 19.84 -20.02 -9.13
N VAL A 83 20.46 -19.66 -10.26
CA VAL A 83 20.65 -18.25 -10.66
C VAL A 83 19.34 -17.58 -10.98
N LYS A 84 18.40 -18.28 -11.57
CA LYS A 84 17.05 -17.80 -11.86
C LYS A 84 16.29 -17.46 -10.58
N ASP A 85 16.29 -18.36 -9.60
CA ASP A 85 15.67 -18.14 -8.29
C ASP A 85 16.26 -16.93 -7.56
N MET A 86 17.58 -16.80 -7.58
CA MET A 86 18.28 -15.64 -7.03
C MET A 86 17.83 -14.33 -7.70
N LYS A 87 17.71 -14.31 -9.01
CA LYS A 87 17.24 -13.15 -9.77
C LYS A 87 15.79 -12.80 -9.42
N GLU A 88 14.91 -13.79 -9.35
CA GLU A 88 13.49 -13.59 -9.03
C GLU A 88 13.30 -13.00 -7.64
N MET A 89 14.04 -13.46 -6.64
CA MET A 89 14.01 -12.90 -5.29
C MET A 89 14.47 -11.43 -5.24
N LEU A 90 15.54 -11.07 -5.95
CA LEU A 90 16.04 -9.70 -6.01
C LEU A 90 15.07 -8.75 -6.71
N VAL A 91 14.48 -9.20 -7.82
CA VAL A 91 13.47 -8.43 -8.56
C VAL A 91 12.22 -8.23 -7.70
N GLY A 92 11.80 -9.28 -6.97
CA GLY A 92 10.68 -9.23 -6.04
C GLY A 92 10.90 -8.19 -4.94
N ALA A 93 12.03 -8.23 -4.25
CA ALA A 93 12.36 -7.28 -3.18
C ALA A 93 12.39 -5.81 -3.67
N SER A 94 12.99 -5.56 -4.83
CA SER A 94 13.01 -4.22 -5.44
C SER A 94 11.62 -3.73 -5.86
N SER A 95 10.78 -4.65 -6.35
CA SER A 95 9.38 -4.36 -6.70
C SER A 95 8.56 -4.00 -5.46
N ASP A 96 8.74 -4.73 -4.37
CA ASP A 96 8.05 -4.48 -3.10
C ASP A 96 8.42 -3.12 -2.50
N GLU A 97 9.69 -2.76 -2.52
CA GLU A 97 10.14 -1.42 -2.09
C GLU A 97 9.50 -0.31 -2.92
N SER A 98 9.48 -0.44 -4.24
CA SER A 98 8.86 0.54 -5.14
C SER A 98 7.36 0.66 -4.92
N ARG A 99 6.68 -0.49 -4.72
CA ARG A 99 5.24 -0.54 -4.39
C ARG A 99 4.97 0.16 -3.06
N ALA A 100 5.76 -0.13 -2.03
CA ALA A 100 5.60 0.46 -0.70
C ALA A 100 5.76 1.99 -0.74
N LYS A 101 6.75 2.53 -1.45
CA LYS A 101 6.92 3.98 -1.63
C LYS A 101 5.71 4.66 -2.27
N LYS A 102 5.13 4.05 -3.31
CA LYS A 102 3.92 4.56 -3.97
C LYS A 102 2.71 4.52 -3.05
N GLN A 103 2.52 3.41 -2.33
CA GLN A 103 1.41 3.26 -1.39
C GLN A 103 1.54 4.22 -0.21
N LEU A 104 2.74 4.41 0.34
CA LEU A 104 3.00 5.37 1.42
C LEU A 104 2.59 6.79 1.02
N THR A 105 2.96 7.23 -0.19
CA THR A 105 2.55 8.53 -0.73
C THR A 105 1.03 8.63 -0.83
N LYS A 106 0.36 7.58 -1.31
CA LYS A 106 -1.10 7.55 -1.40
C LYS A 106 -1.77 7.63 -0.03
N LEU A 107 -1.27 6.89 0.97
CA LEU A 107 -1.80 6.93 2.34
C LEU A 107 -1.67 8.31 2.97
N GLN A 108 -0.54 9.01 2.73
CA GLN A 108 -0.35 10.39 3.18
C GLN A 108 -1.39 11.35 2.57
N LEU A 109 -1.67 11.21 1.27
CA LEU A 109 -2.69 12.02 0.61
C LEU A 109 -4.08 11.76 1.19
N ILE A 110 -4.46 10.50 1.39
CA ILE A 110 -5.74 10.11 2.00
C ILE A 110 -5.85 10.69 3.42
N LEU A 111 -4.82 10.59 4.24
CA LEU A 111 -4.84 11.12 5.61
C LEU A 111 -4.96 12.66 5.63
N ASN A 112 -4.29 13.34 4.71
CA ASN A 112 -4.44 14.78 4.53
C ASN A 112 -5.84 15.17 4.07
N GLU A 113 -6.46 14.39 3.18
CA GLU A 113 -7.83 14.57 2.74
C GLU A 113 -8.81 14.43 3.92
N VAL A 114 -8.65 13.38 4.74
CA VAL A 114 -9.45 13.20 5.97
C VAL A 114 -9.35 14.42 6.87
N ARG A 115 -8.14 14.93 7.09
CA ARG A 115 -7.89 16.12 7.92
C ARG A 115 -8.54 17.36 7.30
N LEU A 116 -8.38 17.55 6.01
CA LEU A 116 -8.96 18.70 5.30
C LEU A 116 -10.49 18.66 5.34
N ASN A 117 -11.11 17.52 5.06
CA ASN A 117 -12.57 17.35 5.08
C ASN A 117 -13.16 17.66 6.45
N THR A 118 -12.51 17.28 7.53
CA THR A 118 -13.00 17.58 8.89
C THR A 118 -12.89 19.07 9.24
N VAL A 119 -11.88 19.78 8.73
CA VAL A 119 -11.69 21.21 8.95
C VAL A 119 -12.60 22.06 8.05
N THR A 120 -12.66 21.74 6.75
CA THR A 120 -13.45 22.54 5.77
C THR A 120 -14.95 22.44 5.96
N ARG A 121 -15.43 21.33 6.51
CA ARG A 121 -16.86 21.15 6.81
C ARG A 121 -17.31 21.81 8.11
N HIS A 122 -16.40 22.54 8.79
CA HIS A 122 -16.72 23.28 10.03
C HIS A 122 -17.50 22.45 11.04
N LEU A 123 -17.10 21.17 11.23
CA LEU A 123 -17.71 20.33 12.25
C LEU A 123 -17.51 20.98 13.62
N PRO A 124 -18.59 21.29 14.36
CA PRO A 124 -18.50 22.08 15.61
C PRO A 124 -17.66 21.39 16.69
N SER A 125 -17.65 20.06 16.69
CA SER A 125 -16.88 19.28 17.63
C SER A 125 -16.44 17.97 17.00
N ILE A 126 -15.16 17.64 17.13
CA ILE A 126 -14.58 16.38 16.71
C ILE A 126 -14.27 15.57 17.98
N SER A 127 -14.66 14.30 18.01
CA SER A 127 -14.41 13.45 19.19
C SER A 127 -12.91 13.30 19.46
N SER A 128 -12.55 13.19 20.73
CA SER A 128 -11.16 12.91 21.14
C SER A 128 -10.65 11.60 20.54
N GLN A 129 -11.54 10.62 20.35
CA GLN A 129 -11.23 9.35 19.72
C GLN A 129 -10.81 9.56 18.25
N PHE A 130 -11.54 10.35 17.48
CA PHE A 130 -11.19 10.63 16.09
C PHE A 130 -9.82 11.34 15.96
N SER A 131 -9.54 12.26 16.90
CA SER A 131 -8.24 12.94 16.97
C SER A 131 -7.11 11.96 17.34
N ALA A 132 -7.39 10.96 18.19
CA ALA A 132 -6.46 9.89 18.51
C ALA A 132 -6.23 8.97 17.31
N ASP A 133 -7.29 8.63 16.57
CA ASP A 133 -7.21 7.80 15.37
C ASP A 133 -6.40 8.48 14.25
N LEU A 134 -6.52 9.80 14.08
CA LEU A 134 -5.66 10.56 13.16
C LEU A 134 -4.18 10.45 13.51
N LYS A 135 -3.85 10.61 14.80
CA LYS A 135 -2.45 10.46 15.27
C LYS A 135 -1.94 9.05 15.10
N GLU A 136 -2.80 8.06 15.32
CA GLU A 136 -2.44 6.65 15.10
C GLU A 136 -2.18 6.36 13.62
N GLY A 137 -2.99 6.90 12.70
CA GLY A 137 -2.73 6.82 11.27
C GLY A 137 -1.38 7.42 10.88
N GLU A 138 -1.03 8.59 11.45
CA GLU A 138 0.29 9.22 11.25
C GLU A 138 1.42 8.34 11.78
N ARG A 139 1.24 7.73 12.96
CA ARG A 139 2.21 6.85 13.58
C ARG A 139 2.48 5.61 12.72
N LEU A 140 1.43 4.99 12.17
CA LEU A 140 1.56 3.83 11.29
C LEU A 140 2.29 4.19 9.98
N ILE A 141 1.95 5.32 9.36
CA ILE A 141 2.66 5.83 8.18
C ILE A 141 4.13 6.09 8.49
N GLN A 142 4.44 6.67 9.64
CA GLN A 142 5.81 6.93 10.05
C GLN A 142 6.58 5.62 10.32
N ARG A 143 5.94 4.59 10.87
CA ARG A 143 6.54 3.26 11.07
C ARG A 143 6.98 2.65 9.73
N VAL A 144 6.10 2.67 8.72
CA VAL A 144 6.45 2.22 7.37
C VAL A 144 7.63 3.01 6.79
N ARG A 145 7.66 4.33 7.01
CA ARG A 145 8.77 5.18 6.54
C ARG A 145 10.09 4.79 7.19
N VAL A 146 10.09 4.58 8.50
CA VAL A 146 11.30 4.17 9.23
C VAL A 146 11.85 2.85 8.70
N VAL A 147 10.97 1.87 8.44
CA VAL A 147 11.38 0.58 7.84
C VAL A 147 11.92 0.79 6.42
N LEU A 148 11.28 1.66 5.60
CA LEU A 148 11.76 2.00 4.26
C LEU A 148 13.12 2.70 4.26
N ASP A 149 13.41 3.52 5.27
CA ASP A 149 14.68 4.26 5.37
C ASP A 149 15.79 3.41 5.99
N HIS A 150 15.43 2.31 6.65
CA HIS A 150 16.41 1.41 7.27
C HIS A 150 17.17 0.59 6.24
N SER A 151 18.44 0.36 6.48
CA SER A 151 19.29 -0.55 5.70
C SER A 151 20.00 -1.51 6.64
N PRO A 152 19.89 -2.82 6.44
CA PRO A 152 19.18 -3.53 5.36
C PRO A 152 17.66 -3.44 5.46
N LEU A 153 16.97 -3.47 4.30
CA LEU A 153 15.52 -3.44 4.22
C LEU A 153 14.92 -4.82 4.54
N ASP A 154 14.14 -4.89 5.61
CA ASP A 154 13.32 -6.06 5.91
C ASP A 154 11.99 -5.99 5.15
N VAL A 155 11.91 -6.75 4.05
CA VAL A 155 10.74 -6.77 3.18
C VAL A 155 9.52 -7.38 3.86
N GLN A 156 9.70 -8.33 4.78
CA GLN A 156 8.59 -8.95 5.49
C GLN A 156 7.94 -7.96 6.47
N THR A 157 8.75 -7.32 7.30
CA THR A 157 8.30 -6.27 8.21
C THR A 157 7.69 -5.09 7.43
N LEU A 158 8.30 -4.69 6.31
CA LEU A 158 7.76 -3.65 5.44
C LEU A 158 6.35 -3.97 4.95
N ASN A 159 6.13 -5.17 4.43
CA ASN A 159 4.83 -5.57 3.90
C ASN A 159 3.77 -5.69 5.00
N ALA A 160 4.13 -6.20 6.18
CA ALA A 160 3.23 -6.27 7.34
C ALA A 160 2.82 -4.87 7.81
N ASP A 161 3.78 -3.98 8.05
CA ASP A 161 3.53 -2.61 8.51
C ASP A 161 2.75 -1.80 7.48
N LEU A 162 3.02 -2.01 6.19
CA LEU A 162 2.30 -1.35 5.11
C LEU A 162 0.84 -1.80 5.06
N GLN A 163 0.57 -3.10 5.25
CA GLN A 163 -0.79 -3.62 5.27
C GLN A 163 -1.58 -3.06 6.46
N ASP A 164 -0.99 -3.05 7.66
CA ASP A 164 -1.58 -2.44 8.85
C ASP A 164 -1.95 -0.96 8.60
N ALA A 165 -1.03 -0.20 8.00
CA ALA A 165 -1.25 1.20 7.67
C ALA A 165 -2.37 1.39 6.64
N ILE A 166 -2.43 0.55 5.61
CA ILE A 166 -3.47 0.57 4.58
C ILE A 166 -4.84 0.36 5.23
N ASP A 167 -4.99 -0.75 5.97
CA ASP A 167 -6.27 -1.14 6.56
C ASP A 167 -6.78 -0.08 7.54
N PHE A 168 -5.88 0.46 8.37
CA PHE A 168 -6.24 1.49 9.33
C PHE A 168 -6.65 2.81 8.67
N VAL A 169 -5.83 3.32 7.74
CA VAL A 169 -6.08 4.62 7.08
C VAL A 169 -7.34 4.58 6.22
N TYR A 170 -7.61 3.49 5.49
CA TYR A 170 -8.85 3.35 4.74
C TYR A 170 -10.08 3.25 5.65
N LYS A 171 -9.98 2.54 6.78
CA LYS A 171 -11.06 2.52 7.77
C LYS A 171 -11.33 3.91 8.33
N LEU A 172 -10.28 4.66 8.67
CA LEU A 172 -10.39 6.04 9.14
C LEU A 172 -11.02 6.96 8.10
N TYR A 173 -10.62 6.83 6.83
CA TYR A 173 -11.20 7.58 5.70
C TYR A 173 -12.70 7.32 5.56
N ASN A 174 -13.12 6.07 5.60
CA ASN A 174 -14.53 5.72 5.53
C ASN A 174 -15.32 6.25 6.73
N ASN A 175 -14.76 6.16 7.93
CA ASN A 175 -15.37 6.70 9.14
C ASN A 175 -15.53 8.22 9.06
N ALA A 176 -14.52 8.93 8.56
CA ALA A 176 -14.57 10.38 8.36
C ALA A 176 -15.67 10.80 7.36
N ASN A 177 -15.75 10.11 6.23
CA ASN A 177 -16.76 10.39 5.22
C ASN A 177 -18.18 10.11 5.75
N ASN A 178 -18.36 9.04 6.51
CA ASN A 178 -19.63 8.76 7.17
C ASN A 178 -20.00 9.84 8.19
N LEU A 179 -19.04 10.29 8.99
CA LEU A 179 -19.25 11.36 9.97
C LEU A 179 -19.71 12.66 9.30
N VAL A 180 -18.99 13.08 8.24
CA VAL A 180 -19.35 14.25 7.44
C VAL A 180 -20.73 14.08 6.80
N GLY A 181 -21.03 12.91 6.25
CA GLY A 181 -22.33 12.62 5.66
C GLY A 181 -23.48 12.74 6.65
N VAL A 182 -23.29 12.21 7.87
CA VAL A 182 -24.29 12.33 8.95
C VAL A 182 -24.44 13.78 9.38
N ALA A 183 -23.37 14.55 9.53
CA ALA A 183 -23.43 15.96 9.90
C ALA A 183 -24.25 16.79 8.89
N VAL A 184 -23.99 16.60 7.58
CA VAL A 184 -24.77 17.25 6.51
C VAL A 184 -26.25 16.87 6.56
N MET A 185 -26.55 15.61 6.85
CA MET A 185 -27.94 15.17 7.00
C MET A 185 -28.63 15.84 8.20
N VAL A 186 -27.92 16.04 9.32
CA VAL A 186 -28.45 16.78 10.49
C VAL A 186 -28.77 18.22 10.12
N GLU A 187 -27.80 18.91 9.48
CA GLU A 187 -27.99 20.30 9.04
C GLU A 187 -29.23 20.44 8.13
N ASN A 188 -29.37 19.56 7.14
CA ASN A 188 -30.50 19.54 6.22
C ASN A 188 -31.81 19.26 6.96
N ALA A 189 -31.83 18.36 7.91
CA ALA A 189 -33.01 18.05 8.70
C ALA A 189 -33.42 19.25 9.59
N ILE A 190 -32.47 19.90 10.25
CA ILE A 190 -32.72 21.10 11.07
C ILE A 190 -33.25 22.25 10.20
N VAL A 191 -32.60 22.52 9.05
CA VAL A 191 -33.05 23.58 8.11
C VAL A 191 -34.45 23.31 7.60
N PHE A 192 -34.79 22.07 7.29
CA PHE A 192 -36.15 21.70 6.90
C PHE A 192 -37.15 21.91 8.05
N GLY A 193 -36.83 21.41 9.25
CA GLY A 193 -37.70 21.51 10.42
C GLY A 193 -37.91 22.92 10.91
N ASN A 194 -36.97 23.85 10.68
CA ASN A 194 -37.06 25.26 11.07
C ASN A 194 -38.30 25.96 10.51
N ARG A 195 -38.82 25.50 9.37
CA ARG A 195 -40.04 26.03 8.75
C ARG A 195 -41.29 25.83 9.63
N PHE A 196 -41.24 24.87 10.54
CA PHE A 196 -42.39 24.49 11.36
C PHE A 196 -42.25 24.91 12.84
N ARG A 197 -41.11 25.50 13.24
CA ARG A 197 -40.81 25.90 14.63
C ARG A 197 -41.85 26.88 15.19
N SER A 198 -42.24 27.87 14.40
CA SER A 198 -43.18 28.90 14.83
C SER A 198 -44.62 28.40 15.06
N THR A 199 -44.96 27.27 14.44
CA THR A 199 -46.31 26.70 14.49
C THR A 199 -46.45 25.51 15.45
N HIS A 200 -45.34 24.92 15.86
CA HIS A 200 -45.35 23.70 16.67
C HIS A 200 -44.26 23.76 17.77
N ALA A 201 -44.69 24.00 19.00
CA ALA A 201 -43.80 24.12 20.17
C ALA A 201 -42.96 22.86 20.42
N GLN A 202 -43.50 21.66 20.15
CA GLN A 202 -42.77 20.41 20.28
C GLN A 202 -41.62 20.31 19.27
N MET A 203 -41.83 20.76 18.04
CA MET A 203 -40.80 20.82 16.99
C MET A 203 -39.64 21.73 17.42
N ASP A 204 -39.96 22.90 17.98
CA ASP A 204 -38.91 23.82 18.46
C ASP A 204 -38.07 23.21 19.57
N SER A 205 -38.67 22.53 20.53
CA SER A 205 -37.98 21.84 21.61
C SER A 205 -37.07 20.71 21.08
N ASP A 206 -37.58 19.89 20.16
CA ASP A 206 -36.84 18.75 19.64
C ASP A 206 -35.67 19.17 18.72
N LEU A 207 -35.88 20.18 17.87
CA LEU A 207 -34.80 20.72 17.03
C LEU A 207 -33.74 21.44 17.87
N THR A 208 -34.11 22.14 18.93
CA THR A 208 -33.15 22.74 19.87
C THR A 208 -32.28 21.69 20.53
N ARG A 209 -32.86 20.55 20.92
CA ARG A 209 -32.10 19.39 21.42
C ARG A 209 -31.18 18.80 20.35
N ALA A 210 -31.66 18.69 19.11
CA ALA A 210 -30.83 18.18 18.00
C ALA A 210 -29.64 19.11 17.73
N GLU A 211 -29.86 20.44 17.73
CA GLU A 211 -28.77 21.43 17.59
C GLU A 211 -27.76 21.35 18.72
N LEU A 212 -28.19 21.16 19.96
CA LEU A 212 -27.27 20.98 21.08
C LEU A 212 -26.42 19.71 20.94
N CYS A 213 -27.03 18.58 20.55
CA CYS A 213 -26.30 17.34 20.27
C CYS A 213 -25.32 17.54 19.10
N PHE A 214 -25.70 18.26 18.04
CA PHE A 214 -24.87 18.58 16.91
C PHE A 214 -23.62 19.40 17.31
N GLN A 215 -23.81 20.43 18.12
CA GLN A 215 -22.71 21.26 18.66
C GLN A 215 -21.76 20.46 19.55
N ASN A 216 -22.28 19.48 20.27
CA ASN A 216 -21.47 18.59 21.11
C ASN A 216 -20.77 17.46 20.33
N GLY A 217 -20.97 17.37 18.99
CA GLY A 217 -20.37 16.32 18.16
C GLY A 217 -21.12 14.98 18.20
N GLU A 218 -22.31 14.92 18.83
CA GLU A 218 -23.17 13.74 18.89
C GLU A 218 -24.05 13.63 17.62
N TYR A 219 -23.43 13.63 16.41
CA TYR A 219 -24.13 13.78 15.14
C TYR A 219 -25.19 12.72 14.88
N THR A 220 -24.91 11.45 15.21
CA THR A 220 -25.89 10.35 15.05
C THR A 220 -27.12 10.56 15.93
N ARG A 221 -26.91 11.04 17.14
CA ARG A 221 -28.00 11.34 18.07
C ARG A 221 -28.80 12.57 17.62
N ALA A 222 -28.11 13.62 17.18
CA ALA A 222 -28.73 14.81 16.60
C ALA A 222 -29.62 14.46 15.40
N LEU A 223 -29.11 13.62 14.48
CA LEU A 223 -29.86 13.14 13.32
C LEU A 223 -31.11 12.38 13.74
N LYS A 224 -31.01 11.48 14.68
CA LYS A 224 -32.15 10.68 15.17
C LYS A 224 -33.24 11.59 15.76
N ILE A 225 -32.89 12.59 16.57
CA ILE A 225 -33.82 13.52 17.16
C ILE A 225 -34.50 14.38 16.07
N ALA A 226 -33.72 14.96 15.18
CA ALA A 226 -34.24 15.82 14.10
C ALA A 226 -35.18 15.06 13.16
N ILE A 227 -34.79 13.85 12.73
CA ILE A 227 -35.67 13.03 11.88
C ILE A 227 -36.95 12.64 12.59
N GLN A 228 -36.85 12.19 13.86
CA GLN A 228 -38.05 11.80 14.62
C GLN A 228 -39.02 12.96 14.81
N ALA A 229 -38.51 14.18 15.04
CA ALA A 229 -39.34 15.37 15.12
C ALA A 229 -40.10 15.66 13.81
N ILE A 230 -39.41 15.48 12.68
CA ILE A 230 -40.00 15.73 11.34
C ILE A 230 -40.97 14.62 10.94
N GLU A 231 -40.63 13.37 11.19
CA GLU A 231 -41.48 12.19 10.89
C GLU A 231 -42.81 12.23 11.66
N ASN A 232 -42.79 12.72 12.91
CA ASN A 232 -44.01 12.87 13.69
C ASN A 232 -45.02 13.85 13.03
N MET A 233 -44.55 14.78 12.19
CA MET A 233 -45.39 15.76 11.48
C MET A 233 -45.67 15.38 10.04
N HIS A 234 -44.71 14.80 9.38
CA HIS A 234 -44.78 14.43 7.97
C HIS A 234 -44.23 13.00 7.78
N PRO A 235 -45.06 11.97 8.00
CA PRO A 235 -44.64 10.59 7.80
C PRO A 235 -44.11 10.34 6.38
N GLY A 236 -42.98 9.64 6.25
CA GLY A 236 -42.31 9.30 4.99
C GLY A 236 -41.40 10.40 4.43
N ILE A 237 -41.14 11.48 5.17
CA ILE A 237 -40.25 12.54 4.71
C ILE A 237 -38.77 12.11 4.73
N TYR A 238 -38.39 11.19 5.61
CA TYR A 238 -37.05 10.66 5.68
C TYR A 238 -36.61 10.04 4.34
N GLU A 239 -37.50 9.27 3.73
CA GLU A 239 -37.22 8.67 2.41
C GLU A 239 -36.94 9.72 1.33
N LYS A 240 -37.70 10.86 1.38
CA LYS A 240 -37.49 11.98 0.46
C LYS A 240 -36.21 12.74 0.72
N LEU A 241 -35.82 12.94 1.98
CA LEU A 241 -34.55 13.57 2.35
C LEU A 241 -33.32 12.72 1.99
N VAL A 242 -33.45 11.41 2.10
CA VAL A 242 -32.43 10.47 1.68
C VAL A 242 -32.34 10.34 0.16
N ALA A 243 -33.48 10.37 -0.55
CA ALA A 243 -33.52 10.32 -2.01
C ALA A 243 -33.00 11.60 -2.69
N GLN A 244 -32.94 12.73 -1.99
CA GLN A 244 -32.30 13.98 -2.45
C GLN A 244 -30.75 13.96 -2.28
N LYS A 245 -30.15 12.83 -1.90
CA LYS A 245 -28.70 12.66 -1.99
C LYS A 245 -28.27 12.86 -3.42
N ASP A 246 -27.49 13.92 -3.65
CA ASP A 246 -26.93 14.37 -4.91
C ASP A 246 -26.61 13.24 -5.90
N PRO A 247 -27.09 13.34 -7.15
CA PRO A 247 -26.67 12.44 -8.23
C PRO A 247 -25.15 12.54 -8.56
N ALA A 248 -24.45 13.51 -8.00
CA ALA A 248 -23.02 13.72 -8.20
C ALA A 248 -22.10 12.71 -7.48
N VAL A 249 -22.58 11.99 -6.45
CA VAL A 249 -21.77 11.02 -5.70
C VAL A 249 -21.88 9.60 -6.29
N MET A 250 -22.91 9.32 -7.09
CA MET A 250 -23.07 7.99 -7.73
C MET A 250 -22.19 7.76 -8.97
N ASN A 251 -21.60 8.78 -9.56
CA ASN A 251 -20.77 8.66 -10.78
C ASN A 251 -19.26 8.49 -10.52
N GLN A 252 -18.82 8.30 -9.27
CA GLN A 252 -17.41 8.05 -8.96
C GLN A 252 -17.10 6.64 -8.47
N VAL A 253 -18.08 5.71 -8.57
CA VAL A 253 -17.89 4.28 -8.26
C VAL A 253 -18.39 3.45 -9.45
N GLN A 254 -17.77 3.67 -10.62
CA GLN A 254 -17.67 2.72 -11.72
C GLN A 254 -16.23 2.63 -12.19
#